data_c391a41c45b1eab55e911460cc2ae920
#
_entry.id   c391a41c45b1eab55e911460cc2ae920
#
_cell.length_a   1.000
_cell.length_b   1.000
_cell.length_c   1.000
_cell.angle_alpha   90.00
_cell.angle_beta   90.00
_cell.angle_gamma   90.00
#
_symmetry.space_group_name_H-M   'P 1'
#
loop_
_entity.id
_entity.type
_entity.pdbx_description
1 polymer ?
#
loop_
_entity_poly.entity_id
_entity_poly.type
_entity_poly.pdbx_seq_one_letter_code
_entity_poly.pdbx_strand_id
1 'polypeptide(L)'
;MVALSAAGAWAQEAKSPGCANLDPRACLVLALDAMGGRARLESLKSIAYTSAGHTALVEQSYRQEPFITAYERLMVKVDFAGNRVYRESRLTWPEADPGTSEVVTTFVFGPQGGVRKNASADGPCSLSDLDWARDTLSLGPARLLLTALQAPDLHYESPEVLRATSHAVLAFTTGRKQVRVLLNQFNHLPDAFETVEQFHDHWWQWGDVHRRVYLDNFQDFHGLVYPTNEVEERNGILWQSRQVLSLDQNVAIDETRFRMDPKVAEKSAQGKGWDRPFQADKSQELAPGVTLFEGAWNATLIDQGDGVLVLEAPISGTYIQGVFDEAKRRYSSLPIKAALLTSDSWPHVGGVRQAVARGVPVYILDLNQPLLDRLVKSPHKLHPDLLEQSPKAPRWQIVSEKLSVGTGKNRVELYPLRGASTERQYMVYFPDAKLLYASDTLALNDDGSLYDPELMREVAEAVKREGLLVNTVFAMHQGPMPWTNVMALVQKAGS
;
A
#
# COMPACT_ATOMS: atom_id res chain seq x y z
N MET A 1 32.18 -39.26 -43.78
CA MET A 1 33.03 -38.21 -43.16
C MET A 1 32.53 -36.88 -43.61
N VAL A 2 31.76 -36.24 -42.72
CA VAL A 2 31.36 -34.85 -42.91
C VAL A 2 31.77 -34.14 -41.60
N ALA A 3 32.67 -33.20 -41.74
CA ALA A 3 33.23 -32.45 -40.65
C ALA A 3 32.18 -31.47 -40.13
N LEU A 4 31.77 -31.63 -38.86
CA LEU A 4 31.05 -30.61 -38.11
C LEU A 4 32.06 -29.52 -37.71
N SER A 5 32.04 -28.39 -38.39
CA SER A 5 32.69 -27.18 -37.96
C SER A 5 31.99 -26.65 -36.72
N ALA A 6 32.73 -26.56 -35.64
CA ALA A 6 32.32 -25.91 -34.41
C ALA A 6 31.93 -24.45 -34.71
N ALA A 7 30.66 -24.12 -34.52
CA ALA A 7 30.22 -22.72 -34.40
C ALA A 7 30.81 -22.16 -33.10
N GLY A 8 31.89 -21.40 -33.24
CA GLY A 8 32.48 -20.65 -32.13
C GLY A 8 31.45 -19.74 -31.51
N ALA A 9 31.35 -19.83 -30.20
CA ALA A 9 30.50 -19.02 -29.35
C ALA A 9 30.77 -17.54 -29.60
N TRP A 10 29.80 -16.85 -30.15
CA TRP A 10 29.70 -15.41 -30.10
C TRP A 10 29.01 -15.03 -28.76
N ALA A 11 29.68 -15.30 -27.66
CA ALA A 11 29.43 -14.57 -26.42
C ALA A 11 30.24 -13.27 -26.51
N GLN A 12 29.80 -12.38 -27.40
CA GLN A 12 30.23 -11.01 -27.33
C GLN A 12 29.52 -10.43 -26.07
N GLU A 13 30.31 -10.02 -25.06
CA GLU A 13 29.79 -9.22 -23.94
C GLU A 13 28.82 -8.19 -24.49
N ALA A 14 27.57 -8.23 -24.05
CA ALA A 14 26.54 -7.35 -24.55
C ALA A 14 26.95 -5.91 -24.17
N LYS A 15 27.53 -5.19 -25.12
CA LYS A 15 27.88 -3.78 -24.96
C LYS A 15 26.63 -3.02 -24.61
N SER A 16 26.70 -2.09 -23.65
CA SER A 16 25.56 -1.30 -23.20
C SER A 16 24.89 -0.59 -24.37
N PRO A 17 23.63 -0.94 -24.72
CA PRO A 17 22.96 -0.42 -25.90
C PRO A 17 22.93 1.11 -25.90
N GLY A 18 23.26 1.75 -27.03
CA GLY A 18 23.33 3.21 -27.15
C GLY A 18 24.56 3.86 -26.53
N CYS A 19 25.23 3.21 -25.57
CA CYS A 19 26.39 3.74 -24.86
C CYS A 19 27.74 3.11 -25.31
N ALA A 20 27.69 2.08 -26.17
CA ALA A 20 28.85 1.43 -26.79
C ALA A 20 30.02 1.18 -25.80
N ASN A 21 31.13 1.90 -25.97
CA ASN A 21 32.34 1.74 -25.18
C ASN A 21 32.52 2.83 -24.10
N LEU A 22 31.48 3.59 -23.80
CA LEU A 22 31.51 4.62 -22.77
C LEU A 22 31.50 4.00 -21.39
N ASP A 23 32.14 4.64 -20.44
CA ASP A 23 31.97 4.31 -19.03
C ASP A 23 30.57 4.76 -18.54
N PRO A 24 30.09 4.28 -17.39
CA PRO A 24 28.74 4.59 -16.88
C PRO A 24 28.48 6.09 -16.76
N ARG A 25 29.46 6.90 -16.37
CA ARG A 25 29.29 8.36 -16.21
C ARG A 25 29.21 9.06 -17.56
N ALA A 26 30.00 8.63 -18.53
CA ALA A 26 29.96 9.18 -19.88
C ALA A 26 28.62 8.83 -20.59
N CYS A 27 28.11 7.62 -20.40
CA CYS A 27 26.78 7.25 -20.89
C CYS A 27 25.68 8.11 -20.23
N LEU A 28 25.78 8.33 -18.93
CA LEU A 28 24.82 9.18 -18.21
C LEU A 28 24.83 10.65 -18.69
N VAL A 29 25.99 11.15 -19.15
CA VAL A 29 26.07 12.50 -19.75
C VAL A 29 25.22 12.59 -21.03
N LEU A 30 25.20 11.55 -21.87
CA LEU A 30 24.31 11.53 -23.05
C LEU A 30 22.85 11.63 -22.64
N ALA A 31 22.45 10.95 -21.57
CA ALA A 31 21.10 11.02 -21.04
C ALA A 31 20.77 12.42 -20.45
N LEU A 32 21.70 13.04 -19.76
CA LEU A 32 21.56 14.42 -19.29
C LEU A 32 21.41 15.41 -20.45
N ASP A 33 22.18 15.22 -21.54
CA ASP A 33 22.07 16.05 -22.74
C ASP A 33 20.70 15.86 -23.43
N ALA A 34 20.20 14.63 -23.47
CA ALA A 34 18.87 14.33 -23.99
C ALA A 34 17.74 15.00 -23.16
N MET A 35 17.95 15.18 -21.85
CA MET A 35 17.00 15.87 -20.97
C MET A 35 17.12 17.41 -21.00
N GLY A 36 17.91 17.98 -21.92
CA GLY A 36 18.10 19.43 -22.08
C GLY A 36 19.41 19.98 -21.57
N GLY A 37 20.32 19.10 -21.18
CA GLY A 37 21.69 19.41 -20.81
C GLY A 37 21.95 19.50 -19.29
N ARG A 38 23.09 19.00 -18.87
CA ARG A 38 23.52 18.97 -17.48
C ARG A 38 23.45 20.34 -16.80
N ALA A 39 23.99 21.39 -17.45
CA ALA A 39 24.04 22.72 -16.88
C ALA A 39 22.65 23.28 -16.58
N ARG A 40 21.66 23.00 -17.46
CA ARG A 40 20.27 23.39 -17.26
C ARG A 40 19.67 22.68 -16.04
N LEU A 41 19.80 21.35 -15.96
CA LEU A 41 19.28 20.57 -14.86
C LEU A 41 19.89 20.97 -13.51
N GLU A 42 21.21 21.27 -13.47
CA GLU A 42 21.89 21.75 -12.27
C GLU A 42 21.45 23.17 -11.88
N SER A 43 21.16 24.05 -12.87
CA SER A 43 20.71 25.43 -12.60
C SER A 43 19.24 25.54 -12.19
N LEU A 44 18.48 24.44 -12.27
CA LEU A 44 17.06 24.41 -11.94
C LEU A 44 16.87 24.58 -10.43
N LYS A 45 16.35 25.72 -10.00
CA LYS A 45 16.13 26.04 -8.58
C LYS A 45 14.79 25.54 -8.08
N SER A 46 13.79 25.57 -8.96
CA SER A 46 12.43 25.12 -8.62
C SER A 46 11.66 24.68 -9.86
N ILE A 47 10.66 23.83 -9.65
CA ILE A 47 9.62 23.53 -10.64
C ILE A 47 8.24 23.61 -9.98
N ALA A 48 7.23 23.94 -10.77
CA ALA A 48 5.83 23.76 -10.40
C ALA A 48 5.14 22.98 -11.51
N TYR A 49 4.32 22.00 -11.15
CA TYR A 49 3.52 21.27 -12.12
C TYR A 49 2.14 20.94 -11.58
N THR A 50 1.20 20.78 -12.49
CA THR A 50 -0.10 20.19 -12.22
C THR A 50 -0.20 18.85 -12.95
N SER A 51 -0.87 17.89 -12.33
CA SER A 51 -1.10 16.60 -12.95
C SER A 51 -2.48 16.06 -12.61
N ALA A 52 -2.97 15.16 -13.46
CA ALA A 52 -4.14 14.34 -13.19
C ALA A 52 -3.75 12.87 -13.34
N GLY A 53 -4.36 12.02 -12.54
CA GLY A 53 -4.05 10.60 -12.57
C GLY A 53 -5.03 9.77 -11.79
N HIS A 54 -4.72 8.50 -11.69
CA HIS A 54 -5.49 7.55 -10.91
C HIS A 54 -4.57 6.55 -10.24
N THR A 55 -5.04 6.03 -9.11
CA THR A 55 -4.39 4.96 -8.35
C THR A 55 -5.32 3.78 -8.30
N ALA A 56 -4.84 2.61 -8.70
CA ALA A 56 -5.56 1.36 -8.53
C ALA A 56 -5.51 0.97 -7.05
N LEU A 57 -6.68 0.83 -6.43
CA LEU A 57 -6.81 0.41 -5.04
C LEU A 57 -6.69 -1.11 -4.99
N VAL A 58 -5.50 -1.58 -5.27
CA VAL A 58 -5.18 -3.00 -5.25
C VAL A 58 -5.59 -3.58 -3.91
N GLU A 59 -6.41 -4.66 -3.97
CA GLU A 59 -6.74 -5.43 -2.76
C GLU A 59 -7.55 -4.65 -1.73
N GLN A 60 -8.38 -3.74 -2.21
CA GLN A 60 -9.43 -3.16 -1.41
C GLN A 60 -10.68 -4.03 -1.49
N SER A 61 -11.26 -4.20 -0.38
CA SER A 61 -12.32 -5.01 0.13
C SER A 61 -13.22 -5.84 -0.81
N TYR A 62 -13.72 -5.38 -1.93
CA TYR A 62 -14.80 -6.13 -2.56
C TYR A 62 -14.48 -6.68 -3.95
N ARG A 63 -13.52 -6.17 -4.69
CA ARG A 63 -13.14 -6.79 -5.96
C ARG A 63 -11.67 -6.61 -6.28
N GLN A 64 -11.14 -7.55 -7.06
CA GLN A 64 -9.75 -7.60 -7.48
C GLN A 64 -9.57 -7.30 -8.96
N GLU A 65 -10.58 -7.53 -9.78
CA GLU A 65 -10.53 -7.36 -11.23
C GLU A 65 -11.88 -6.89 -11.77
N PRO A 66 -11.93 -5.69 -12.32
CA PRO A 66 -10.90 -4.62 -12.23
C PRO A 66 -10.82 -4.07 -10.80
N PHE A 67 -9.63 -3.57 -10.44
CA PHE A 67 -9.47 -2.88 -9.15
C PHE A 67 -10.35 -1.65 -9.07
N ILE A 68 -10.74 -1.28 -7.85
CA ILE A 68 -11.33 0.03 -7.57
C ILE A 68 -10.28 1.10 -7.87
N THR A 69 -10.72 2.25 -8.33
CA THR A 69 -9.84 3.34 -8.74
C THR A 69 -10.15 4.63 -7.99
N ALA A 70 -9.11 5.22 -7.41
CA ALA A 70 -9.14 6.58 -6.91
C ALA A 70 -8.61 7.53 -7.98
N TYR A 71 -9.21 8.70 -8.14
CA TYR A 71 -8.79 9.75 -9.07
C TYR A 71 -8.18 10.91 -8.30
N GLU A 72 -7.05 11.40 -8.79
CA GLU A 72 -6.31 12.46 -8.13
C GLU A 72 -5.94 13.59 -9.10
N ARG A 73 -6.05 14.81 -8.62
CA ARG A 73 -5.40 15.98 -9.23
C ARG A 73 -4.37 16.51 -8.26
N LEU A 74 -3.17 16.74 -8.75
CA LEU A 74 -2.07 17.29 -7.97
C LEU A 74 -1.66 18.66 -8.45
N MET A 75 -1.33 19.53 -7.51
CA MET A 75 -0.49 20.70 -7.71
C MET A 75 0.74 20.54 -6.84
N VAL A 76 1.90 20.48 -7.48
CA VAL A 76 3.19 20.29 -6.80
C VAL A 76 4.11 21.45 -7.08
N LYS A 77 4.78 21.95 -6.06
CA LYS A 77 5.89 22.90 -6.17
C LYS A 77 7.11 22.34 -5.47
N VAL A 78 8.19 22.21 -6.21
CA VAL A 78 9.47 21.71 -5.70
C VAL A 78 10.46 22.87 -5.64
N ASP A 79 10.97 23.14 -4.46
CA ASP A 79 12.08 24.06 -4.23
C ASP A 79 13.36 23.23 -4.01
N PHE A 80 14.12 23.04 -5.07
CA PHE A 80 15.37 22.28 -5.01
C PHE A 80 16.45 23.00 -4.20
N ALA A 81 16.47 24.35 -4.23
CA ALA A 81 17.44 25.12 -3.49
C ALA A 81 17.20 25.05 -1.98
N GLY A 82 15.93 25.05 -1.55
CA GLY A 82 15.52 24.93 -0.16
C GLY A 82 15.30 23.49 0.30
N ASN A 83 15.42 22.51 -0.60
CA ASN A 83 15.12 21.09 -0.33
C ASN A 83 13.73 20.90 0.27
N ARG A 84 12.71 21.49 -0.38
CA ARG A 84 11.33 21.55 0.10
C ARG A 84 10.34 21.16 -1.01
N VAL A 85 9.20 20.60 -0.60
CA VAL A 85 8.08 20.28 -1.51
C VAL A 85 6.78 20.77 -0.91
N TYR A 86 5.93 21.38 -1.74
CA TYR A 86 4.54 21.67 -1.48
C TYR A 86 3.68 20.80 -2.38
N ARG A 87 2.68 20.09 -1.82
CA ARG A 87 1.74 19.27 -2.55
C ARG A 87 0.30 19.60 -2.12
N GLU A 88 -0.55 19.95 -3.08
CA GLU A 88 -2.00 19.95 -2.91
C GLU A 88 -2.55 18.77 -3.71
N SER A 89 -3.28 17.90 -3.05
CA SER A 89 -3.96 16.75 -3.63
C SER A 89 -5.46 16.94 -3.53
N ARG A 90 -6.17 16.65 -4.61
CA ARG A 90 -7.63 16.60 -4.72
C ARG A 90 -7.99 15.18 -5.15
N LEU A 91 -8.53 14.43 -4.22
CA LEU A 91 -8.79 13.00 -4.34
C LEU A 91 -10.28 12.71 -4.35
N THR A 92 -10.70 11.81 -5.25
CA THR A 92 -12.06 11.26 -5.29
C THR A 92 -12.01 9.74 -5.34
N TRP A 93 -12.98 9.09 -4.67
CA TRP A 93 -13.12 7.64 -4.55
C TRP A 93 -14.52 7.20 -4.99
N PRO A 94 -14.84 7.28 -6.30
CA PRO A 94 -16.23 7.20 -6.76
C PRO A 94 -16.88 5.83 -6.54
N GLU A 95 -16.07 4.78 -6.31
CA GLU A 95 -16.57 3.43 -6.11
C GLU A 95 -16.58 3.00 -4.64
N ALA A 96 -15.70 3.54 -3.82
CA ALA A 96 -15.59 3.19 -2.40
C ALA A 96 -16.34 4.18 -1.48
N ASP A 97 -16.48 5.41 -1.94
CA ASP A 97 -17.27 6.46 -1.29
C ASP A 97 -18.03 7.19 -2.40
N PRO A 98 -19.28 6.81 -2.64
CA PRO A 98 -20.14 7.48 -3.64
C PRO A 98 -20.42 8.93 -3.27
N GLY A 99 -19.82 9.43 -2.20
CA GLY A 99 -19.81 10.85 -1.85
C GLY A 99 -19.30 11.70 -3.02
N THR A 100 -19.91 12.84 -3.20
CA THR A 100 -19.70 13.71 -4.35
C THR A 100 -18.60 14.74 -4.16
N SER A 101 -17.89 14.71 -3.03
CA SER A 101 -16.91 15.72 -2.65
C SER A 101 -15.47 15.28 -2.86
N GLU A 102 -14.67 16.14 -3.49
CA GLU A 102 -13.22 15.98 -3.50
C GLU A 102 -12.65 16.16 -2.08
N VAL A 103 -11.81 15.23 -1.65
CA VAL A 103 -11.00 15.40 -0.45
C VAL A 103 -9.76 16.22 -0.81
N VAL A 104 -9.70 17.47 -0.34
CA VAL A 104 -8.56 18.35 -0.57
C VAL A 104 -7.59 18.23 0.60
N THR A 105 -6.36 17.86 0.31
CA THR A 105 -5.29 17.75 1.31
C THR A 105 -4.06 18.51 0.86
N THR A 106 -3.50 19.33 1.76
CA THR A 106 -2.28 20.08 1.50
C THR A 106 -1.16 19.57 2.41
N PHE A 107 0.01 19.34 1.81
CA PHE A 107 1.21 18.91 2.51
C PHE A 107 2.36 19.86 2.22
N VAL A 108 3.20 20.07 3.22
CA VAL A 108 4.46 20.80 3.10
C VAL A 108 5.58 19.96 3.71
N PHE A 109 6.65 19.80 2.95
CA PHE A 109 7.81 18.98 3.32
C PHE A 109 9.08 19.84 3.29
N GLY A 110 9.99 19.57 4.20
CA GLY A 110 11.31 20.18 4.25
C GLY A 110 12.34 19.28 4.95
N PRO A 111 13.58 19.75 5.16
CA PRO A 111 14.66 18.94 5.72
C PRO A 111 14.36 18.33 7.10
N GLN A 112 13.49 18.96 7.88
CA GLN A 112 13.15 18.53 9.25
C GLN A 112 11.96 17.54 9.31
N GLY A 113 11.25 17.34 8.21
CA GLY A 113 10.05 16.52 8.15
C GLY A 113 8.95 17.18 7.36
N GLY A 114 7.69 16.84 7.64
CA GLY A 114 6.55 17.36 6.88
C GLY A 114 5.30 17.56 7.72
N VAL A 115 4.44 18.45 7.25
CA VAL A 115 3.14 18.72 7.87
C VAL A 115 2.01 18.54 6.86
N ARG A 116 0.90 18.01 7.35
CA ARG A 116 -0.40 18.03 6.70
C ARG A 116 -1.15 19.27 7.21
N LYS A 117 -1.53 20.15 6.28
CA LYS A 117 -2.29 21.35 6.60
C LYS A 117 -3.75 21.00 6.86
N ASN A 118 -4.27 21.41 8.00
CA ASN A 118 -5.68 21.28 8.35
C ASN A 118 -6.23 22.64 8.79
N ALA A 119 -7.55 22.83 8.69
CA ALA A 119 -8.20 24.09 9.01
C ALA A 119 -8.02 24.50 10.48
N SER A 120 -7.98 23.55 11.41
CA SER A 120 -7.88 23.79 12.84
C SER A 120 -6.43 23.84 13.36
N ALA A 121 -5.61 22.88 12.96
CA ALA A 121 -4.20 22.79 13.33
C ALA A 121 -3.46 21.83 12.41
N ASP A 122 -2.20 22.16 12.07
CA ASP A 122 -1.35 21.29 11.30
C ASP A 122 -1.09 19.96 12.02
N GLY A 123 -1.11 18.84 11.27
CA GLY A 123 -0.75 17.52 11.74
C GLY A 123 0.57 17.02 11.12
N PRO A 124 1.26 16.05 11.74
CA PRO A 124 2.44 15.44 11.12
C PRO A 124 2.05 14.63 9.88
N CYS A 125 2.88 14.65 8.85
CA CYS A 125 2.78 13.75 7.71
C CYS A 125 3.11 12.31 8.12
N SER A 126 2.63 11.34 7.33
CA SER A 126 3.06 9.95 7.44
C SER A 126 4.49 9.76 6.90
N LEU A 127 5.12 8.63 7.23
CA LEU A 127 6.42 8.28 6.65
C LEU A 127 6.33 8.07 5.14
N SER A 128 5.23 7.50 4.64
CA SER A 128 5.02 7.34 3.20
C SER A 128 4.92 8.68 2.46
N ASP A 129 4.29 9.69 3.06
CA ASP A 129 4.29 11.06 2.50
C ASP A 129 5.70 11.65 2.44
N LEU A 130 6.51 11.43 3.50
CA LEU A 130 7.90 11.89 3.52
C LEU A 130 8.76 11.18 2.48
N ASP A 131 8.57 9.88 2.28
CA ASP A 131 9.30 9.11 1.27
C ASP A 131 8.93 9.59 -0.15
N TRP A 132 7.64 9.86 -0.40
CA TRP A 132 7.21 10.47 -1.65
C TRP A 132 7.90 11.83 -1.90
N ALA A 133 8.00 12.68 -0.89
CA ALA A 133 8.66 13.98 -1.03
C ALA A 133 10.17 13.85 -1.27
N ARG A 134 10.84 12.93 -0.59
CA ARG A 134 12.26 12.62 -0.80
C ARG A 134 12.53 12.09 -2.20
N ASP A 135 11.67 11.19 -2.67
CA ASP A 135 11.75 10.66 -4.04
C ASP A 135 11.53 11.75 -5.08
N THR A 136 10.56 12.64 -4.86
CA THR A 136 10.33 13.80 -5.73
C THR A 136 11.59 14.68 -5.83
N LEU A 137 12.32 14.87 -4.73
CA LEU A 137 13.53 15.68 -4.68
C LEU A 137 14.77 15.00 -5.26
N SER A 138 14.83 13.66 -5.27
CA SER A 138 16.03 12.90 -5.67
C SER A 138 15.84 12.02 -6.90
N LEU A 139 14.67 11.39 -7.05
CA LEU A 139 14.34 10.44 -8.11
C LEU A 139 13.28 10.98 -9.09
N GLY A 140 12.70 12.15 -8.81
CA GLY A 140 11.83 12.81 -9.78
C GLY A 140 12.58 13.12 -11.09
N PRO A 141 11.89 13.18 -12.25
CA PRO A 141 12.54 13.23 -13.58
C PRO A 141 13.59 14.33 -13.73
N ALA A 142 13.40 15.48 -13.09
CA ALA A 142 14.37 16.59 -13.12
C ALA A 142 15.66 16.32 -12.32
N ARG A 143 15.71 15.31 -11.47
CA ARG A 143 16.82 15.03 -10.54
C ARG A 143 17.43 13.64 -10.66
N LEU A 144 16.68 12.66 -11.17
CA LEU A 144 17.07 11.25 -11.27
C LEU A 144 18.51 11.07 -11.79
N LEU A 145 18.79 11.65 -12.98
CA LEU A 145 20.09 11.51 -13.61
C LEU A 145 21.21 12.29 -12.88
N LEU A 146 20.90 13.42 -12.28
CA LEU A 146 21.86 14.17 -11.44
C LEU A 146 22.21 13.40 -10.17
N THR A 147 21.22 12.74 -9.55
CA THR A 147 21.44 11.87 -8.39
C THR A 147 22.31 10.68 -8.77
N ALA A 148 22.06 10.05 -9.91
CA ALA A 148 22.90 8.99 -10.46
C ALA A 148 24.35 9.46 -10.71
N LEU A 149 24.52 10.65 -11.28
CA LEU A 149 25.84 11.21 -11.56
C LEU A 149 26.71 11.42 -10.30
N GLN A 150 26.06 11.75 -9.18
CA GLN A 150 26.71 11.97 -7.90
C GLN A 150 27.00 10.67 -7.12
N ALA A 151 26.36 9.57 -7.49
CA ALA A 151 26.52 8.30 -6.81
C ALA A 151 27.95 7.72 -7.00
N PRO A 152 28.66 7.34 -5.92
CA PRO A 152 30.01 6.82 -6.02
C PRO A 152 30.07 5.41 -6.63
N ASP A 153 28.98 4.65 -6.54
CA ASP A 153 28.83 3.26 -6.95
C ASP A 153 28.12 3.08 -8.31
N LEU A 154 27.99 4.15 -9.11
CA LEU A 154 27.37 4.09 -10.42
C LEU A 154 28.08 3.07 -11.31
N HIS A 155 27.33 2.08 -11.81
CA HIS A 155 27.84 1.00 -12.64
C HIS A 155 26.81 0.53 -13.68
N TYR A 156 27.25 -0.25 -14.66
CA TYR A 156 26.37 -0.95 -15.57
C TYR A 156 25.86 -2.25 -14.96
N GLU A 157 24.62 -2.55 -15.25
CA GLU A 157 24.07 -3.91 -15.17
C GLU A 157 23.79 -4.49 -16.55
N SER A 158 23.30 -5.73 -16.59
CA SER A 158 22.92 -6.38 -17.85
C SER A 158 21.87 -5.55 -18.59
N PRO A 159 22.02 -5.35 -19.91
CA PRO A 159 21.02 -4.66 -20.72
C PRO A 159 19.65 -5.32 -20.61
N GLU A 160 18.61 -4.50 -20.71
CA GLU A 160 17.21 -4.94 -20.66
C GLU A 160 16.47 -4.54 -21.94
N VAL A 161 15.54 -5.39 -22.39
CA VAL A 161 14.60 -5.07 -23.47
C VAL A 161 13.27 -4.66 -22.86
N LEU A 162 12.89 -3.39 -23.03
CA LEU A 162 11.62 -2.85 -22.60
C LEU A 162 10.85 -2.38 -23.83
N ARG A 163 9.61 -2.85 -24.01
CA ARG A 163 8.75 -2.47 -25.14
C ARG A 163 9.46 -2.64 -26.51
N ALA A 164 10.11 -3.78 -26.69
CA ALA A 164 10.90 -4.15 -27.88
C ALA A 164 12.10 -3.22 -28.19
N THR A 165 12.50 -2.36 -27.27
CA THR A 165 13.67 -1.49 -27.36
C THR A 165 14.73 -1.94 -26.35
N SER A 166 15.99 -2.02 -26.78
CA SER A 166 17.10 -2.32 -25.88
C SER A 166 17.50 -1.08 -25.08
N HIS A 167 17.84 -1.29 -23.82
CA HIS A 167 18.23 -0.22 -22.89
C HIS A 167 19.57 -0.53 -22.23
N ALA A 168 20.42 0.50 -22.12
CA ALA A 168 21.52 0.46 -21.18
C ALA A 168 20.93 0.60 -19.76
N VAL A 169 21.34 -0.29 -18.86
CA VAL A 169 20.90 -0.25 -17.48
C VAL A 169 22.04 0.28 -16.61
N LEU A 170 21.80 1.41 -15.97
CA LEU A 170 22.68 2.02 -14.99
C LEU A 170 22.13 1.80 -13.60
N ALA A 171 22.94 1.30 -12.69
CA ALA A 171 22.55 1.08 -11.30
C ALA A 171 23.41 1.88 -10.34
N PHE A 172 22.80 2.35 -9.25
CA PHE A 172 23.45 3.12 -8.19
C PHE A 172 22.66 3.05 -6.89
N THR A 173 23.27 3.48 -5.79
CA THR A 173 22.60 3.58 -4.50
C THR A 173 22.38 5.04 -4.11
N THR A 174 21.17 5.36 -3.63
CA THR A 174 20.86 6.65 -3.02
C THR A 174 20.14 6.44 -1.68
N GLY A 175 20.71 6.94 -0.60
CA GLY A 175 20.22 6.62 0.74
C GLY A 175 20.30 5.11 1.03
N ARG A 176 19.14 4.47 1.18
CA ARG A 176 19.03 3.00 1.36
C ARG A 176 18.46 2.27 0.13
N LYS A 177 18.17 3.02 -0.95
CA LYS A 177 17.52 2.47 -2.13
C LYS A 177 18.57 2.11 -3.19
N GLN A 178 18.47 0.91 -3.72
CA GLN A 178 19.11 0.56 -4.99
C GLN A 178 18.21 1.05 -6.10
N VAL A 179 18.78 1.78 -7.04
CA VAL A 179 18.08 2.38 -8.17
C VAL A 179 18.68 1.85 -9.46
N ARG A 180 17.83 1.45 -10.40
CA ARG A 180 18.17 1.10 -11.77
C ARG A 180 17.52 2.11 -12.71
N VAL A 181 18.24 2.61 -13.69
CA VAL A 181 17.72 3.52 -14.72
C VAL A 181 17.91 2.87 -16.07
N LEU A 182 16.85 2.76 -16.85
CA LEU A 182 16.83 2.18 -18.17
C LEU A 182 16.91 3.29 -19.22
N LEU A 183 18.06 3.42 -19.87
CA LEU A 183 18.30 4.45 -20.88
C LEU A 183 18.04 3.87 -22.28
N ASN A 184 17.16 4.51 -23.04
CA ASN A 184 16.81 4.11 -24.40
C ASN A 184 18.03 4.20 -25.34
N GLN A 185 18.27 3.14 -26.10
CA GLN A 185 19.46 3.06 -26.96
C GLN A 185 19.51 4.08 -28.10
N PHE A 186 18.37 4.69 -28.49
CA PHE A 186 18.28 5.58 -29.64
C PHE A 186 18.35 7.06 -29.25
N ASN A 187 17.64 7.44 -28.18
CA ASN A 187 17.51 8.83 -27.75
C ASN A 187 18.11 9.12 -26.39
N HIS A 188 18.62 8.10 -25.69
CA HIS A 188 19.22 8.17 -24.35
C HIS A 188 18.29 8.68 -23.24
N LEU A 189 17.01 8.88 -23.51
CA LEU A 189 16.05 9.24 -22.48
C LEU A 189 15.85 8.09 -21.48
N PRO A 190 15.60 8.38 -20.19
CA PRO A 190 15.29 7.37 -19.21
C PRO A 190 13.83 6.90 -19.39
N ASP A 191 13.61 5.81 -20.09
CA ASP A 191 12.26 5.27 -20.33
C ASP A 191 11.64 4.65 -19.06
N ALA A 192 12.49 4.24 -18.09
CA ALA A 192 12.04 3.77 -16.79
C ALA A 192 13.14 3.91 -15.73
N PHE A 193 12.70 3.93 -14.47
CA PHE A 193 13.58 3.61 -13.35
C PHE A 193 12.93 2.63 -12.39
N GLU A 194 13.73 1.92 -11.62
CA GLU A 194 13.29 0.90 -10.69
C GLU A 194 13.92 1.09 -9.33
N THR A 195 13.19 0.68 -8.30
CA THR A 195 13.70 0.55 -6.93
C THR A 195 13.21 -0.77 -6.31
N VAL A 196 13.94 -1.28 -5.33
CA VAL A 196 13.44 -2.30 -4.41
C VAL A 196 13.42 -1.70 -3.03
N GLU A 197 12.25 -1.64 -2.42
CA GLU A 197 12.06 -0.97 -1.14
C GLU A 197 10.90 -1.55 -0.34
N GLN A 198 10.93 -1.35 0.96
CA GLN A 198 9.77 -1.59 1.82
C GLN A 198 9.05 -0.27 2.04
N PHE A 199 7.80 -0.19 1.62
CA PHE A 199 6.97 1.00 1.77
C PHE A 199 6.49 1.19 3.21
N HIS A 200 6.22 2.43 3.61
CA HIS A 200 5.67 2.79 4.92
C HIS A 200 4.15 2.98 4.91
N ASP A 201 3.48 2.56 3.85
CA ASP A 201 2.02 2.49 3.70
C ASP A 201 1.54 1.03 3.81
N HIS A 202 0.34 0.75 3.35
CA HIS A 202 -0.24 -0.59 3.37
C HIS A 202 0.47 -1.60 2.44
N TRP A 203 1.44 -1.20 1.61
CA TRP A 203 2.35 -2.12 0.93
C TRP A 203 3.40 -2.71 1.88
N TRP A 204 3.46 -2.26 3.12
CA TRP A 204 4.39 -2.76 4.14
C TRP A 204 4.41 -4.29 4.25
N GLN A 205 3.25 -4.93 4.22
CA GLN A 205 3.14 -6.37 4.35
C GLN A 205 3.73 -7.19 3.19
N TRP A 206 3.96 -6.54 2.04
CA TRP A 206 4.61 -7.16 0.89
C TRP A 206 6.13 -7.22 0.99
N GLY A 207 6.72 -6.61 2.02
CA GLY A 207 8.17 -6.60 2.25
C GLY A 207 8.94 -5.86 1.17
N ASP A 208 9.78 -6.60 0.45
CA ASP A 208 10.63 -6.05 -0.61
C ASP A 208 9.82 -5.86 -1.89
N VAL A 209 9.25 -4.70 -2.06
CA VAL A 209 8.44 -4.36 -3.24
C VAL A 209 9.33 -3.88 -4.36
N HIS A 210 9.27 -4.56 -5.49
CA HIS A 210 9.87 -4.10 -6.74
C HIS A 210 8.94 -3.04 -7.36
N ARG A 211 9.41 -1.80 -7.39
CA ARG A 211 8.74 -0.65 -7.98
C ARG A 211 9.40 -0.33 -9.32
N ARG A 212 8.60 -0.19 -10.38
CA ARG A 212 9.04 0.31 -11.69
C ARG A 212 8.19 1.52 -12.06
N VAL A 213 8.85 2.60 -12.43
CA VAL A 213 8.20 3.82 -12.93
C VAL A 213 8.62 4.00 -14.39
N TYR A 214 7.64 3.92 -15.28
CA TYR A 214 7.81 4.23 -16.69
C TYR A 214 7.67 5.73 -16.90
N LEU A 215 8.52 6.29 -17.74
CA LEU A 215 8.57 7.71 -18.09
C LEU A 215 8.31 7.84 -19.58
N ASP A 216 7.20 8.43 -19.96
CA ASP A 216 6.71 8.47 -21.33
C ASP A 216 6.35 9.88 -21.80
N ASN A 217 6.15 10.01 -23.13
CA ASN A 217 5.66 11.25 -23.75
C ASN A 217 6.50 12.47 -23.37
N PHE A 218 7.81 12.35 -23.56
CA PHE A 218 8.73 13.45 -23.31
C PHE A 218 8.42 14.67 -24.17
N GLN A 219 8.33 15.84 -23.55
CA GLN A 219 8.08 17.12 -24.20
C GLN A 219 9.14 18.14 -23.79
N ASP A 220 9.41 19.10 -24.67
CA ASP A 220 10.29 20.22 -24.39
C ASP A 220 9.51 21.36 -23.72
N PHE A 221 9.86 21.62 -22.48
CA PHE A 221 9.39 22.76 -21.70
C PHE A 221 10.50 23.82 -21.67
N HIS A 222 10.59 24.66 -22.68
CA HIS A 222 11.58 25.73 -22.80
C HIS A 222 13.03 25.20 -22.60
N GLY A 223 13.36 24.10 -23.25
CA GLY A 223 14.67 23.47 -23.24
C GLY A 223 14.89 22.47 -22.08
N LEU A 224 13.91 22.23 -21.22
CA LEU A 224 13.85 21.09 -20.32
C LEU A 224 13.00 19.99 -20.95
N VAL A 225 13.60 18.88 -21.33
CA VAL A 225 12.88 17.70 -21.80
C VAL A 225 12.38 16.93 -20.59
N TYR A 226 11.06 16.76 -20.47
CA TYR A 226 10.43 16.20 -19.29
C TYR A 226 9.32 15.20 -19.69
N PRO A 227 9.20 14.04 -19.02
CA PRO A 227 8.12 13.11 -19.30
C PRO A 227 6.78 13.70 -18.84
N THR A 228 5.78 13.61 -19.70
CA THR A 228 4.42 14.06 -19.35
C THR A 228 3.53 12.93 -18.89
N ASN A 229 3.97 11.67 -19.01
CA ASN A 229 3.24 10.53 -18.53
C ASN A 229 4.16 9.66 -17.65
N GLU A 230 3.69 9.32 -16.47
CA GLU A 230 4.33 8.43 -15.51
C GLU A 230 3.39 7.29 -15.18
N VAL A 231 3.86 6.05 -15.27
CA VAL A 231 3.12 4.86 -14.87
C VAL A 231 3.95 4.08 -13.87
N GLU A 232 3.41 3.86 -12.68
CA GLU A 232 4.05 3.10 -11.63
C GLU A 232 3.44 1.71 -11.50
N GLU A 233 4.30 0.70 -11.54
CA GLU A 233 3.97 -0.68 -11.17
C GLU A 233 4.67 -1.06 -9.87
N ARG A 234 3.98 -1.85 -9.04
CA ARG A 234 4.52 -2.47 -7.83
C ARG A 234 4.33 -3.99 -7.92
N ASN A 235 5.42 -4.74 -7.84
CA ASN A 235 5.42 -6.19 -8.05
C ASN A 235 4.71 -6.62 -9.35
N GLY A 236 4.85 -5.82 -10.42
CA GLY A 236 4.24 -6.05 -11.73
C GLY A 236 2.73 -5.74 -11.80
N ILE A 237 2.16 -5.12 -10.76
CA ILE A 237 0.76 -4.70 -10.73
C ILE A 237 0.71 -3.19 -10.96
N LEU A 238 -0.13 -2.72 -11.89
CA LEU A 238 -0.38 -1.30 -12.09
C LEU A 238 -0.85 -0.67 -10.78
N TRP A 239 -0.05 0.26 -10.27
CA TRP A 239 -0.37 0.99 -9.05
C TRP A 239 -0.92 2.38 -9.35
N GLN A 240 -0.22 3.16 -10.16
CA GLN A 240 -0.59 4.54 -10.45
C GLN A 240 -0.28 4.91 -11.89
N SER A 241 -1.14 5.72 -12.49
CA SER A 241 -0.87 6.42 -13.75
C SER A 241 -1.11 7.89 -13.55
N ARG A 242 -0.19 8.74 -14.05
CA ARG A 242 -0.24 10.20 -13.89
C ARG A 242 0.17 10.88 -15.16
N GLN A 243 -0.59 11.92 -15.55
CA GLN A 243 -0.25 12.82 -16.64
C GLN A 243 0.03 14.22 -16.12
N VAL A 244 1.18 14.77 -16.46
CA VAL A 244 1.53 16.17 -16.24
C VAL A 244 0.76 17.06 -17.24
N LEU A 245 0.01 18.01 -16.72
CA LEU A 245 -0.83 18.93 -17.52
C LEU A 245 -0.14 20.26 -17.76
N SER A 246 0.69 20.72 -16.84
CA SER A 246 1.50 21.92 -16.95
C SER A 246 2.80 21.77 -16.16
N LEU A 247 3.86 22.40 -16.62
CA LEU A 247 5.15 22.46 -15.93
C LEU A 247 5.81 23.82 -16.17
N ASP A 248 6.18 24.49 -15.08
CA ASP A 248 6.90 25.74 -15.05
C ASP A 248 8.25 25.57 -14.33
N GLN A 249 9.30 26.20 -14.88
CA GLN A 249 10.65 26.18 -14.32
C GLN A 249 10.97 27.45 -13.57
N ASN A 250 11.84 27.35 -12.56
CA ASN A 250 12.37 28.48 -11.80
C ASN A 250 11.29 29.45 -11.31
N VAL A 251 10.16 28.86 -10.85
CA VAL A 251 9.05 29.63 -10.30
C VAL A 251 9.46 30.33 -9.01
N ALA A 252 8.90 31.51 -8.78
CA ALA A 252 9.09 32.21 -7.51
C ALA A 252 8.51 31.39 -6.36
N ILE A 253 9.30 31.24 -5.30
CA ILE A 253 8.89 30.53 -4.11
C ILE A 253 8.08 31.47 -3.21
N ASP A 254 6.83 31.11 -2.98
CA ASP A 254 5.97 31.77 -2.01
C ASP A 254 6.22 31.16 -0.63
N GLU A 255 7.02 31.82 0.19
CA GLU A 255 7.42 31.36 1.52
C GLU A 255 6.23 31.11 2.45
N THR A 256 5.10 31.76 2.21
CA THR A 256 3.90 31.55 3.04
C THR A 256 3.33 30.13 2.88
N ARG A 257 3.41 29.58 1.66
CA ARG A 257 2.97 28.21 1.36
C ARG A 257 3.90 27.15 1.95
N PHE A 258 5.19 27.45 2.10
CA PHE A 258 6.18 26.54 2.67
C PHE A 258 6.32 26.65 4.18
N ARG A 259 5.52 27.51 4.84
CA ARG A 259 5.58 27.64 6.31
C ARG A 259 5.07 26.39 6.98
N MET A 260 5.86 25.86 7.92
CA MET A 260 5.57 24.70 8.74
C MET A 260 5.82 25.01 10.22
N ASP A 261 5.07 24.36 11.13
CA ASP A 261 5.49 24.28 12.54
C ASP A 261 6.64 23.26 12.66
N PRO A 262 7.85 23.68 13.08
CA PRO A 262 9.00 22.77 13.16
C PRO A 262 8.75 21.58 14.09
N LYS A 263 8.04 21.79 15.20
CA LYS A 263 7.74 20.72 16.18
C LYS A 263 6.79 19.66 15.61
N VAL A 264 5.86 20.07 14.76
CA VAL A 264 4.95 19.14 14.07
C VAL A 264 5.71 18.41 12.97
N ALA A 265 6.56 19.10 12.22
CA ALA A 265 7.39 18.49 11.18
C ALA A 265 8.34 17.42 11.74
N GLU A 266 9.04 17.70 12.86
CA GLU A 266 9.90 16.73 13.54
C GLU A 266 9.16 15.46 13.97
N LYS A 267 7.92 15.59 14.46
CA LYS A 267 7.08 14.43 14.82
C LYS A 267 6.83 13.50 13.62
N SER A 268 6.71 14.04 12.41
CA SER A 268 6.52 13.22 11.21
C SER A 268 7.70 12.29 10.93
N ALA A 269 8.94 12.78 11.13
CA ALA A 269 10.16 11.99 10.96
C ALA A 269 10.35 10.90 12.03
N GLN A 270 9.68 11.04 13.17
CA GLN A 270 9.70 10.07 14.27
C GLN A 270 8.54 9.05 14.18
N GLY A 271 7.73 9.13 13.15
CA GLY A 271 6.62 8.20 12.90
C GLY A 271 7.10 6.75 12.81
N LYS A 272 6.25 5.81 13.22
CA LYS A 272 6.56 4.38 13.19
C LYS A 272 6.15 3.69 11.88
N GLY A 273 5.66 4.46 10.91
CA GLY A 273 5.15 3.91 9.66
C GLY A 273 3.90 3.05 9.87
N TRP A 274 3.77 2.03 9.04
CA TRP A 274 2.65 1.10 9.09
C TRP A 274 2.79 0.05 10.20
N ASP A 275 4.01 -0.34 10.54
CA ASP A 275 4.27 -1.33 11.59
C ASP A 275 4.02 -0.77 13.00
N ARG A 276 2.80 -0.92 13.50
CA ARG A 276 2.34 -0.38 14.78
C ARG A 276 2.21 -1.48 15.82
N PRO A 277 2.56 -1.22 17.09
CA PRO A 277 2.31 -2.17 18.15
C PRO A 277 0.80 -2.26 18.46
N PHE A 278 0.38 -3.44 18.88
CA PHE A 278 -0.94 -3.67 19.45
C PHE A 278 -1.09 -2.94 20.79
N GLN A 279 -2.29 -2.42 21.05
CA GLN A 279 -2.66 -1.77 22.31
C GLN A 279 -3.87 -2.49 22.90
N ALA A 280 -3.71 -3.04 24.12
CA ALA A 280 -4.74 -3.83 24.81
C ALA A 280 -5.62 -3.01 25.77
N ASP A 281 -5.35 -1.72 25.94
CA ASP A 281 -5.98 -0.82 26.91
C ASP A 281 -7.44 -0.52 26.58
N LYS A 282 -7.83 -0.56 25.31
CA LYS A 282 -9.21 -0.37 24.85
C LYS A 282 -9.85 -1.72 24.55
N SER A 283 -10.21 -2.45 25.58
CA SER A 283 -10.88 -3.74 25.40
C SER A 283 -12.28 -3.75 26.03
N GLN A 284 -13.20 -4.43 25.34
CA GLN A 284 -14.58 -4.64 25.77
C GLN A 284 -14.95 -6.12 25.66
N GLU A 285 -15.59 -6.68 26.68
CA GLU A 285 -16.18 -8.02 26.61
C GLU A 285 -17.58 -7.89 25.98
N LEU A 286 -17.74 -8.51 24.78
CA LEU A 286 -19.02 -8.49 24.04
C LEU A 286 -19.96 -9.59 24.49
N ALA A 287 -19.41 -10.71 24.92
CA ALA A 287 -20.07 -11.87 25.53
C ALA A 287 -19.02 -12.60 26.39
N PRO A 288 -19.42 -13.48 27.35
CA PRO A 288 -18.48 -14.20 28.18
C PRO A 288 -17.41 -14.95 27.37
N GLY A 289 -16.16 -14.47 27.41
CA GLY A 289 -15.03 -15.03 26.66
C GLY A 289 -14.91 -14.53 25.21
N VAL A 290 -15.65 -13.50 24.80
CA VAL A 290 -15.49 -12.80 23.52
C VAL A 290 -15.04 -11.37 23.81
N THR A 291 -13.76 -11.10 23.61
CA THR A 291 -13.15 -9.77 23.93
C THR A 291 -12.74 -9.06 22.67
N LEU A 292 -13.37 -7.93 22.42
CA LEU A 292 -13.00 -6.95 21.38
C LEU A 292 -11.90 -6.03 21.91
N PHE A 293 -10.90 -5.76 21.06
CA PHE A 293 -9.90 -4.71 21.25
C PHE A 293 -10.13 -3.66 20.17
N GLU A 294 -10.51 -2.48 20.60
CA GLU A 294 -10.82 -1.37 19.70
C GLU A 294 -9.55 -0.61 19.31
N GLY A 295 -9.42 -0.35 18.02
CA GLY A 295 -8.30 0.38 17.43
C GLY A 295 -8.69 1.00 16.10
N ALA A 296 -7.72 1.43 15.32
CA ALA A 296 -7.96 1.81 13.92
C ALA A 296 -8.49 0.59 13.13
N TRP A 297 -8.00 -0.58 13.47
CA TRP A 297 -8.48 -1.90 13.04
C TRP A 297 -8.67 -2.76 14.27
N ASN A 298 -9.88 -3.27 14.44
CA ASN A 298 -10.26 -4.07 15.59
C ASN A 298 -9.69 -5.49 15.51
N ALA A 299 -9.39 -6.09 16.65
CA ALA A 299 -9.09 -7.51 16.79
C ALA A 299 -9.94 -8.12 17.91
N THR A 300 -10.28 -9.41 17.81
CA THR A 300 -11.11 -10.04 18.84
C THR A 300 -10.53 -11.37 19.25
N LEU A 301 -10.48 -11.63 20.57
CA LEU A 301 -10.16 -12.94 21.13
C LEU A 301 -11.44 -13.68 21.51
N ILE A 302 -11.51 -14.97 21.15
CA ILE A 302 -12.67 -15.83 21.35
C ILE A 302 -12.21 -17.08 22.10
N ASP A 303 -12.55 -17.16 23.37
CA ASP A 303 -12.29 -18.33 24.22
C ASP A 303 -13.33 -19.43 23.93
N GLN A 304 -12.89 -20.55 23.34
CA GLN A 304 -13.74 -21.72 23.06
C GLN A 304 -13.66 -22.82 24.13
N GLY A 305 -12.92 -22.56 25.23
CA GLY A 305 -12.73 -23.52 26.32
C GLY A 305 -11.59 -24.53 26.07
N ASP A 306 -11.39 -24.95 24.84
CA ASP A 306 -10.29 -25.86 24.41
C ASP A 306 -9.17 -25.11 23.65
N GLY A 307 -9.33 -23.82 23.47
CA GLY A 307 -8.38 -22.93 22.80
C GLY A 307 -8.99 -21.59 22.45
N VAL A 308 -8.16 -20.69 21.93
CA VAL A 308 -8.53 -19.32 21.58
C VAL A 308 -8.52 -19.16 20.07
N LEU A 309 -9.61 -18.61 19.50
CA LEU A 309 -9.60 -18.08 18.14
C LEU A 309 -9.22 -16.60 18.20
N VAL A 310 -8.46 -16.15 17.19
CA VAL A 310 -8.14 -14.75 16.96
C VAL A 310 -8.90 -14.30 15.73
N LEU A 311 -9.81 -13.37 15.88
CA LEU A 311 -10.57 -12.80 14.78
C LEU A 311 -9.82 -11.56 14.31
N GLU A 312 -9.38 -11.60 13.09
CA GLU A 312 -8.51 -10.72 12.34
C GLU A 312 -7.01 -10.77 12.72
N ALA A 313 -6.18 -10.48 11.72
CA ALA A 313 -4.74 -10.33 11.87
C ALA A 313 -4.28 -9.00 11.25
N PRO A 314 -4.78 -7.86 11.77
CA PRO A 314 -4.68 -6.61 11.07
C PRO A 314 -3.29 -5.97 11.17
N ILE A 315 -3.08 -4.98 10.32
CA ILE A 315 -1.99 -4.00 10.31
C ILE A 315 -0.63 -4.62 9.96
N SER A 316 -0.03 -5.42 10.87
CA SER A 316 1.35 -5.87 10.70
C SER A 316 1.68 -7.10 11.55
N GLY A 317 2.85 -7.69 11.30
CA GLY A 317 3.37 -8.79 12.12
C GLY A 317 3.57 -8.41 13.59
N THR A 318 4.02 -7.19 13.87
CA THR A 318 4.18 -6.68 15.24
C THR A 318 2.84 -6.55 15.95
N TYR A 319 1.81 -6.08 15.23
CA TYR A 319 0.47 -5.95 15.79
C TYR A 319 -0.12 -7.31 16.20
N ILE A 320 -0.14 -8.27 15.28
CA ILE A 320 -0.71 -9.60 15.57
C ILE A 320 0.10 -10.36 16.61
N GLN A 321 1.43 -10.15 16.68
CA GLN A 321 2.22 -10.71 17.77
C GLN A 321 1.72 -10.21 19.12
N GLY A 322 1.42 -8.93 19.25
CA GLY A 322 0.85 -8.36 20.47
C GLY A 322 -0.53 -8.96 20.81
N VAL A 323 -1.38 -9.23 19.80
CA VAL A 323 -2.65 -9.93 20.02
C VAL A 323 -2.43 -11.36 20.53
N PHE A 324 -1.45 -12.09 19.98
CA PHE A 324 -1.10 -13.43 20.43
C PHE A 324 -0.54 -13.43 21.88
N ASP A 325 0.28 -12.44 22.21
CA ASP A 325 0.83 -12.29 23.55
C ASP A 325 -0.28 -11.97 24.57
N GLU A 326 -1.25 -11.14 24.19
CA GLU A 326 -2.42 -10.85 25.01
C GLU A 326 -3.34 -12.08 25.16
N ALA A 327 -3.54 -12.86 24.09
CA ALA A 327 -4.25 -14.13 24.19
C ALA A 327 -3.59 -15.09 25.19
N LYS A 328 -2.26 -15.21 25.12
CA LYS A 328 -1.49 -16.03 26.06
C LYS A 328 -1.56 -15.50 27.49
N ARG A 329 -1.55 -14.19 27.68
CA ARG A 329 -1.66 -13.55 28.99
C ARG A 329 -3.02 -13.82 29.66
N ARG A 330 -4.12 -13.71 28.89
CA ARG A 330 -5.49 -13.94 29.38
C ARG A 330 -5.83 -15.41 29.55
N TYR A 331 -5.35 -16.24 28.65
CA TYR A 331 -5.71 -17.65 28.53
C TYR A 331 -4.45 -18.54 28.54
N SER A 332 -3.65 -18.42 29.59
CA SER A 332 -2.30 -19.02 29.67
C SER A 332 -2.25 -20.55 29.46
N SER A 333 -3.34 -21.27 29.75
CA SER A 333 -3.46 -22.72 29.57
C SER A 333 -4.03 -23.14 28.21
N LEU A 334 -4.52 -22.17 27.40
CA LEU A 334 -5.18 -22.46 26.15
C LEU A 334 -4.25 -22.18 24.95
N PRO A 335 -4.20 -23.05 23.95
CA PRO A 335 -3.49 -22.76 22.71
C PRO A 335 -4.27 -21.77 21.84
N ILE A 336 -3.58 -21.04 20.96
CA ILE A 336 -4.22 -20.35 19.84
C ILE A 336 -4.59 -21.42 18.80
N LYS A 337 -5.88 -21.65 18.59
CA LYS A 337 -6.40 -22.67 17.68
C LYS A 337 -6.29 -22.25 16.22
N ALA A 338 -6.66 -21.03 15.94
CA ALA A 338 -6.65 -20.46 14.60
C ALA A 338 -6.79 -18.93 14.62
N ALA A 339 -6.46 -18.31 13.49
CA ALA A 339 -6.85 -16.95 13.13
C ALA A 339 -7.97 -17.00 12.08
N LEU A 340 -8.92 -16.07 12.15
CA LEU A 340 -10.02 -15.90 11.19
C LEU A 340 -9.75 -14.60 10.43
N LEU A 341 -9.49 -14.65 9.13
CA LEU A 341 -9.27 -13.49 8.28
C LEU A 341 -10.48 -13.32 7.36
N THR A 342 -11.30 -12.33 7.65
CA THR A 342 -12.63 -12.21 7.04
C THR A 342 -12.66 -11.47 5.72
N SER A 343 -11.57 -10.79 5.37
CA SER A 343 -11.37 -10.03 4.14
C SER A 343 -9.93 -10.21 3.65
N ASP A 344 -9.66 -9.91 2.39
CA ASP A 344 -8.32 -9.79 1.83
C ASP A 344 -7.83 -8.34 1.73
N SER A 345 -8.63 -7.40 2.19
CA SER A 345 -8.21 -6.01 2.34
C SER A 345 -6.94 -5.93 3.20
N TRP A 346 -5.98 -5.16 2.77
CA TRP A 346 -4.66 -5.12 3.38
C TRP A 346 -4.63 -4.88 4.88
N PRO A 347 -5.47 -3.99 5.44
CA PRO A 347 -5.51 -3.85 6.89
C PRO A 347 -5.85 -5.14 7.63
N HIS A 348 -6.67 -6.01 7.04
CA HIS A 348 -7.07 -7.27 7.64
C HIS A 348 -5.97 -8.33 7.63
N VAL A 349 -5.18 -8.37 6.56
CA VAL A 349 -4.22 -9.45 6.32
C VAL A 349 -2.77 -9.09 6.65
N GLY A 350 -2.50 -7.84 7.06
CA GLY A 350 -1.15 -7.35 7.28
C GLY A 350 -0.27 -8.16 8.23
N GLY A 351 -0.88 -8.89 9.18
CA GLY A 351 -0.18 -9.76 10.11
C GLY A 351 -0.18 -11.25 9.75
N VAL A 352 -0.73 -11.65 8.60
CA VAL A 352 -0.91 -13.07 8.24
C VAL A 352 0.42 -13.85 8.23
N ARG A 353 1.51 -13.25 7.76
CA ARG A 353 2.84 -13.88 7.74
C ARG A 353 3.31 -14.26 9.14
N GLN A 354 2.99 -13.46 10.15
CA GLN A 354 3.32 -13.78 11.55
C GLN A 354 2.50 -14.98 12.06
N ALA A 355 1.21 -15.08 11.70
CA ALA A 355 0.38 -16.24 12.03
C ALA A 355 0.94 -17.51 11.39
N VAL A 356 1.32 -17.46 10.11
CA VAL A 356 1.96 -18.59 9.39
C VAL A 356 3.29 -18.96 10.04
N ALA A 357 4.14 -18.00 10.36
CA ALA A 357 5.43 -18.24 11.02
C ALA A 357 5.27 -18.92 12.39
N ARG A 358 4.19 -18.62 13.11
CA ARG A 358 3.84 -19.29 14.38
C ARG A 358 3.18 -20.66 14.17
N GLY A 359 2.87 -21.05 12.93
CA GLY A 359 2.20 -22.32 12.60
C GLY A 359 0.72 -22.33 13.00
N VAL A 360 0.12 -21.17 13.20
CA VAL A 360 -1.31 -21.01 13.50
C VAL A 360 -2.12 -21.33 12.23
N PRO A 361 -3.14 -22.22 12.29
CA PRO A 361 -4.08 -22.38 11.19
C PRO A 361 -4.84 -21.08 10.92
N VAL A 362 -5.11 -20.77 9.63
CA VAL A 362 -5.77 -19.52 9.25
C VAL A 362 -6.97 -19.82 8.39
N TYR A 363 -8.16 -19.39 8.81
CA TYR A 363 -9.39 -19.47 8.03
C TYR A 363 -9.43 -18.29 7.06
N ILE A 364 -9.56 -18.59 5.78
CA ILE A 364 -9.60 -17.61 4.69
C ILE A 364 -10.71 -17.94 3.71
N LEU A 365 -11.28 -16.92 3.08
CA LEU A 365 -12.21 -17.14 1.99
C LEU A 365 -11.49 -17.79 0.80
N ASP A 366 -12.17 -18.68 0.08
CA ASP A 366 -11.63 -19.36 -1.10
C ASP A 366 -11.11 -18.38 -2.17
N LEU A 367 -11.86 -17.31 -2.44
CA LEU A 367 -11.47 -16.27 -3.41
C LEU A 367 -10.20 -15.50 -3.00
N ASN A 368 -9.85 -15.49 -1.71
CA ASN A 368 -8.72 -14.72 -1.19
C ASN A 368 -7.42 -15.54 -1.17
N GLN A 369 -7.48 -16.86 -1.35
CA GLN A 369 -6.32 -17.73 -1.27
C GLN A 369 -5.19 -17.34 -2.25
N PRO A 370 -5.44 -17.04 -3.54
CA PRO A 370 -4.37 -16.72 -4.48
C PRO A 370 -3.56 -15.48 -4.07
N LEU A 371 -4.22 -14.49 -3.51
CA LEU A 371 -3.58 -13.28 -3.00
C LEU A 371 -2.74 -13.58 -1.76
N LEU A 372 -3.30 -14.28 -0.79
CA LEU A 372 -2.63 -14.63 0.45
C LEU A 372 -1.43 -15.56 0.21
N ASP A 373 -1.51 -16.46 -0.76
CA ASP A 373 -0.37 -17.28 -1.20
C ASP A 373 0.78 -16.43 -1.75
N ARG A 374 0.48 -15.38 -2.53
CA ARG A 374 1.50 -14.44 -3.01
C ARG A 374 2.09 -13.63 -1.86
N LEU A 375 1.25 -13.13 -0.97
CA LEU A 375 1.66 -12.34 0.19
C LEU A 375 2.59 -13.12 1.12
N VAL A 376 2.24 -14.37 1.42
CA VAL A 376 3.07 -15.24 2.27
C VAL A 376 4.43 -15.56 1.62
N LYS A 377 4.48 -15.64 0.28
CA LYS A 377 5.70 -15.90 -0.49
C LYS A 377 6.53 -14.65 -0.81
N SER A 378 6.01 -13.45 -0.55
CA SER A 378 6.73 -12.21 -0.86
C SER A 378 8.05 -12.14 -0.06
N PRO A 379 9.14 -11.65 -0.67
CA PRO A 379 10.44 -11.57 0.00
C PRO A 379 10.46 -10.44 1.04
N HIS A 380 11.13 -10.68 2.16
CA HIS A 380 11.33 -9.72 3.24
C HIS A 380 12.82 -9.63 3.62
N LYS A 381 13.71 -9.56 2.63
CA LYS A 381 15.16 -9.59 2.85
C LYS A 381 15.72 -8.27 3.38
N LEU A 382 15.12 -7.13 2.97
CA LEU A 382 15.52 -5.80 3.46
C LEU A 382 15.23 -5.64 4.95
N HIS A 383 14.10 -6.19 5.40
CA HIS A 383 13.66 -6.19 6.80
C HIS A 383 13.06 -7.56 7.14
N PRO A 384 13.91 -8.57 7.45
CA PRO A 384 13.46 -9.93 7.65
C PRO A 384 12.48 -10.09 8.81
N ASP A 385 11.24 -10.50 8.48
CA ASP A 385 10.23 -10.89 9.47
C ASP A 385 10.47 -12.34 9.97
N LEU A 386 9.63 -12.81 10.89
CA LEU A 386 9.78 -14.14 11.45
C LEU A 386 9.61 -15.25 10.39
N LEU A 387 8.75 -15.04 9.38
CA LEU A 387 8.55 -16.02 8.31
C LEU A 387 9.74 -16.09 7.35
N GLU A 388 10.38 -14.96 7.04
CA GLU A 388 11.62 -14.92 6.26
C GLU A 388 12.77 -15.63 7.01
N GLN A 389 12.87 -15.41 8.35
CA GLN A 389 13.91 -16.02 9.18
C GLN A 389 13.69 -17.52 9.43
N SER A 390 12.44 -17.96 9.46
CA SER A 390 12.05 -19.36 9.73
C SER A 390 10.85 -19.74 8.85
N PRO A 391 11.11 -20.06 7.57
CA PRO A 391 10.07 -20.35 6.59
C PRO A 391 9.17 -21.52 7.01
N LYS A 392 7.85 -21.32 6.88
CA LYS A 392 6.82 -22.34 7.07
C LYS A 392 5.76 -22.26 5.99
N ALA A 393 5.20 -23.40 5.63
CA ALA A 393 4.02 -23.44 4.78
C ALA A 393 2.77 -22.96 5.55
N PRO A 394 1.88 -22.19 4.91
CA PRO A 394 0.61 -21.81 5.53
C PRO A 394 -0.30 -23.03 5.74
N ARG A 395 -1.13 -22.95 6.77
CA ARG A 395 -2.15 -23.96 7.10
C ARG A 395 -3.53 -23.36 6.86
N TRP A 396 -3.86 -23.16 5.58
CA TRP A 396 -5.15 -22.59 5.19
C TRP A 396 -6.31 -23.51 5.55
N GLN A 397 -7.38 -22.93 6.10
CA GLN A 397 -8.69 -23.51 6.29
C GLN A 397 -9.64 -22.73 5.39
N ILE A 398 -10.07 -23.36 4.30
CA ILE A 398 -10.82 -22.67 3.24
C ILE A 398 -12.31 -22.55 3.60
N VAL A 399 -12.83 -21.34 3.56
CA VAL A 399 -14.24 -21.00 3.75
C VAL A 399 -14.84 -20.73 2.37
N SER A 400 -15.48 -21.76 1.77
CA SER A 400 -16.17 -21.65 0.47
C SER A 400 -17.69 -21.59 0.63
N GLU A 401 -18.19 -22.07 1.74
CA GLU A 401 -19.60 -22.11 2.13
C GLU A 401 -19.72 -21.94 3.64
N LYS A 402 -20.94 -22.01 4.18
CA LYS A 402 -21.14 -21.97 5.64
C LYS A 402 -20.26 -23.01 6.34
N LEU A 403 -19.51 -22.57 7.34
CA LEU A 403 -18.62 -23.40 8.12
C LEU A 403 -18.76 -23.12 9.62
N SER A 404 -18.91 -24.15 10.46
CA SER A 404 -18.88 -23.99 11.92
C SER A 404 -17.49 -24.27 12.48
N VAL A 405 -17.02 -23.42 13.40
CA VAL A 405 -15.73 -23.55 14.07
C VAL A 405 -15.95 -23.65 15.57
N GLY A 406 -15.51 -24.77 16.16
CA GLY A 406 -15.76 -25.16 17.56
C GLY A 406 -17.10 -25.87 17.75
N THR A 407 -17.21 -26.62 18.84
CA THR A 407 -18.39 -27.45 19.16
C THR A 407 -19.03 -27.12 20.52
N GLY A 408 -18.37 -26.27 21.30
CA GLY A 408 -18.78 -25.91 22.67
C GLY A 408 -18.98 -24.42 22.84
N LYS A 409 -18.43 -23.89 23.92
CA LYS A 409 -18.45 -22.47 24.28
C LYS A 409 -17.98 -21.60 23.13
N ASN A 410 -18.71 -20.53 22.86
CA ASN A 410 -18.36 -19.54 21.82
C ASN A 410 -18.08 -20.17 20.44
N ARG A 411 -18.83 -21.20 20.07
CA ARG A 411 -18.86 -21.71 18.70
C ARG A 411 -19.20 -20.56 17.74
N VAL A 412 -18.50 -20.47 16.64
CA VAL A 412 -18.78 -19.47 15.59
C VAL A 412 -19.19 -20.14 14.30
N GLU A 413 -19.97 -19.43 13.51
CA GLU A 413 -20.38 -19.82 12.16
C GLU A 413 -19.88 -18.77 11.17
N LEU A 414 -19.15 -19.22 10.15
CA LEU A 414 -18.57 -18.38 9.09
C LEU A 414 -19.48 -18.44 7.88
N TYR A 415 -19.85 -17.29 7.34
CA TYR A 415 -20.77 -17.18 6.19
C TYR A 415 -20.15 -16.32 5.10
N PRO A 416 -19.74 -16.88 3.96
CA PRO A 416 -19.36 -16.08 2.78
C PRO A 416 -20.49 -15.15 2.37
N LEU A 417 -20.22 -13.88 2.16
CA LEU A 417 -21.25 -12.90 1.81
C LEU A 417 -21.72 -13.05 0.37
N ARG A 418 -20.80 -13.15 -0.58
CA ARG A 418 -21.06 -13.38 -2.02
C ARG A 418 -21.93 -12.32 -2.69
N GLY A 419 -22.01 -11.12 -2.13
CA GLY A 419 -22.64 -9.97 -2.76
C GLY A 419 -21.72 -9.34 -3.80
N ALA A 420 -22.25 -8.45 -4.63
CA ALA A 420 -21.49 -7.76 -5.68
C ALA A 420 -20.37 -6.86 -5.10
N SER A 421 -20.62 -6.31 -3.91
CA SER A 421 -19.67 -5.44 -3.19
C SER A 421 -18.98 -6.14 -2.02
N THR A 422 -19.35 -7.40 -1.70
CA THR A 422 -18.82 -8.15 -0.54
C THR A 422 -18.33 -9.55 -0.91
N GLU A 423 -18.11 -9.85 -2.20
CA GLU A 423 -17.74 -11.20 -2.66
C GLU A 423 -16.44 -11.72 -2.02
N ARG A 424 -15.56 -10.82 -1.59
CA ARG A 424 -14.24 -11.12 -1.01
C ARG A 424 -14.25 -11.19 0.51
N GLN A 425 -15.47 -11.23 1.13
CA GLN A 425 -15.62 -11.18 2.59
C GLN A 425 -16.51 -12.31 3.09
N TYR A 426 -16.32 -12.68 4.36
CA TYR A 426 -17.26 -13.50 5.11
C TYR A 426 -17.58 -12.86 6.46
N MET A 427 -18.81 -13.02 6.92
CA MET A 427 -19.22 -12.61 8.25
C MET A 427 -19.05 -13.76 9.25
N VAL A 428 -18.88 -13.41 10.54
CA VAL A 428 -18.74 -14.38 11.64
C VAL A 428 -19.90 -14.21 12.60
N TYR A 429 -20.73 -15.25 12.75
CA TYR A 429 -21.88 -15.23 13.62
C TYR A 429 -21.62 -16.07 14.88
N PHE A 430 -22.04 -15.57 16.04
CA PHE A 430 -21.96 -16.18 17.35
C PHE A 430 -23.39 -16.58 17.78
N PRO A 431 -23.83 -17.82 17.54
CA PRO A 431 -25.21 -18.23 17.73
C PRO A 431 -25.72 -18.02 19.17
N ASP A 432 -24.91 -18.40 20.16
CA ASP A 432 -25.29 -18.34 21.56
C ASP A 432 -25.44 -16.90 22.07
N ALA A 433 -24.63 -15.99 21.56
CA ALA A 433 -24.64 -14.56 21.91
C ALA A 433 -25.53 -13.72 21.01
N LYS A 434 -26.02 -14.28 19.88
CA LYS A 434 -26.71 -13.52 18.81
C LYS A 434 -25.92 -12.30 18.38
N LEU A 435 -24.61 -12.45 18.29
CA LEU A 435 -23.65 -11.42 17.95
C LEU A 435 -23.15 -11.69 16.53
N LEU A 436 -23.01 -10.63 15.73
CA LEU A 436 -22.49 -10.69 14.36
C LEU A 436 -21.24 -9.83 14.24
N TYR A 437 -20.18 -10.40 13.69
CA TYR A 437 -19.06 -9.65 13.16
C TYR A 437 -19.23 -9.50 11.64
N ALA A 438 -19.29 -8.25 11.19
CA ALA A 438 -19.66 -7.92 9.81
C ALA A 438 -18.45 -7.62 8.90
N SER A 439 -17.24 -8.13 9.23
CA SER A 439 -16.02 -7.91 8.43
C SER A 439 -15.70 -6.42 8.25
N ASP A 440 -15.42 -5.97 7.03
CA ASP A 440 -15.07 -4.59 6.65
C ASP A 440 -16.29 -3.83 6.10
N THR A 441 -17.49 -4.21 6.49
CA THR A 441 -18.73 -3.70 5.88
C THR A 441 -19.41 -2.60 6.67
N LEU A 442 -19.08 -2.45 7.96
CA LEU A 442 -19.72 -1.50 8.85
C LEU A 442 -18.71 -0.46 9.33
N ALA A 443 -18.85 0.75 8.84
CA ALA A 443 -18.21 1.95 9.31
C ALA A 443 -19.20 3.11 9.29
N LEU A 444 -19.03 4.08 10.19
CA LEU A 444 -19.86 5.28 10.24
C LEU A 444 -19.03 6.51 9.88
N ASN A 445 -19.64 7.44 9.16
CA ASN A 445 -19.15 8.79 8.97
C ASN A 445 -19.27 9.61 10.27
N ASP A 446 -18.63 10.77 10.32
CA ASP A 446 -18.66 11.67 11.48
C ASP A 446 -20.10 12.17 11.82
N ASP A 447 -21.00 12.18 10.83
CA ASP A 447 -22.42 12.54 11.01
C ASP A 447 -23.29 11.36 11.47
N GLY A 448 -22.70 10.18 11.67
CA GLY A 448 -23.37 8.95 12.07
C GLY A 448 -24.09 8.21 10.95
N SER A 449 -23.98 8.63 9.70
CA SER A 449 -24.45 7.87 8.54
C SER A 449 -23.51 6.69 8.22
N LEU A 450 -24.02 5.69 7.47
CA LEU A 450 -23.16 4.60 6.98
C LEU A 450 -22.14 5.14 5.97
N TYR A 451 -20.88 4.73 6.11
CA TYR A 451 -19.81 5.06 5.17
C TYR A 451 -20.10 4.48 3.79
N ASP A 452 -20.43 3.19 3.72
CA ASP A 452 -20.88 2.51 2.51
C ASP A 452 -22.16 1.72 2.79
N PRO A 453 -23.34 2.29 2.47
CA PRO A 453 -24.62 1.65 2.74
C PRO A 453 -24.84 0.34 1.98
N GLU A 454 -24.21 0.17 0.81
CA GLU A 454 -24.40 -1.02 -0.03
C GLU A 454 -23.79 -2.26 0.63
N LEU A 455 -22.61 -2.16 1.20
CA LEU A 455 -21.98 -3.24 1.94
C LEU A 455 -22.88 -3.76 3.06
N MET A 456 -23.46 -2.86 3.86
CA MET A 456 -24.36 -3.25 4.94
C MET A 456 -25.70 -3.76 4.47
N ARG A 457 -26.19 -3.35 3.30
CA ARG A 457 -27.38 -3.92 2.67
C ARG A 457 -27.17 -5.38 2.31
N GLU A 458 -26.02 -5.72 1.70
CA GLU A 458 -25.66 -7.09 1.37
C GLU A 458 -25.49 -7.98 2.62
N VAL A 459 -24.94 -7.45 3.71
CA VAL A 459 -24.90 -8.14 5.01
C VAL A 459 -26.31 -8.39 5.55
N ALA A 460 -27.18 -7.40 5.48
CA ALA A 460 -28.58 -7.55 5.94
C ALA A 460 -29.33 -8.61 5.11
N GLU A 461 -29.12 -8.65 3.80
CA GLU A 461 -29.66 -9.68 2.92
C GLU A 461 -29.12 -11.07 3.26
N ALA A 462 -27.81 -11.19 3.56
CA ALA A 462 -27.21 -12.43 4.00
C ALA A 462 -27.78 -12.91 5.35
N VAL A 463 -27.91 -12.01 6.33
CA VAL A 463 -28.54 -12.30 7.63
C VAL A 463 -29.97 -12.82 7.44
N LYS A 464 -30.75 -12.19 6.55
CA LYS A 464 -32.12 -12.64 6.22
C LYS A 464 -32.13 -13.98 5.50
N ARG A 465 -31.27 -14.18 4.52
CA ARG A 465 -31.15 -15.42 3.72
C ARG A 465 -30.82 -16.62 4.61
N GLU A 466 -29.88 -16.42 5.55
CA GLU A 466 -29.43 -17.48 6.47
C GLU A 466 -30.32 -17.63 7.71
N GLY A 467 -31.35 -16.80 7.86
CA GLY A 467 -32.27 -16.83 8.99
C GLY A 467 -31.65 -16.56 10.35
N LEU A 468 -30.62 -15.70 10.38
CA LEU A 468 -29.87 -15.42 11.61
C LEU A 468 -30.61 -14.47 12.54
N LEU A 469 -30.54 -14.75 13.83
CA LEU A 469 -31.10 -13.88 14.88
C LEU A 469 -29.99 -13.01 15.45
N VAL A 470 -29.84 -11.79 14.95
CA VAL A 470 -28.81 -10.85 15.36
C VAL A 470 -29.37 -9.81 16.34
N ASN A 471 -28.75 -9.68 17.50
CA ASN A 471 -29.05 -8.61 18.48
C ASN A 471 -28.05 -7.47 18.37
N THR A 472 -26.77 -7.81 18.24
CA THR A 472 -25.64 -6.87 18.22
C THR A 472 -24.75 -7.18 17.03
N VAL A 473 -24.23 -6.13 16.37
CA VAL A 473 -23.26 -6.23 15.30
C VAL A 473 -22.03 -5.36 15.64
N PHE A 474 -20.85 -5.84 15.26
CA PHE A 474 -19.60 -5.10 15.29
C PHE A 474 -18.77 -5.45 14.06
N ALA A 475 -17.75 -4.67 13.77
CA ALA A 475 -16.96 -4.84 12.56
C ALA A 475 -15.50 -4.40 12.77
N MET A 476 -14.70 -4.47 11.73
CA MET A 476 -13.30 -4.07 11.74
C MET A 476 -13.10 -2.61 12.18
N HIS A 477 -14.00 -1.72 11.76
CA HIS A 477 -13.90 -0.29 12.02
C HIS A 477 -14.96 0.23 12.99
N GLN A 478 -15.86 -0.65 13.45
CA GLN A 478 -16.99 -0.25 14.28
C GLN A 478 -17.09 -1.12 15.53
N GLY A 479 -17.19 -0.48 16.69
CA GLY A 479 -17.55 -1.14 17.94
C GLY A 479 -18.99 -1.66 17.94
N PRO A 480 -19.43 -2.32 19.03
CA PRO A 480 -20.74 -2.99 19.07
C PRO A 480 -21.90 -2.00 18.97
N MET A 481 -22.86 -2.32 18.11
CA MET A 481 -24.09 -1.56 17.90
C MET A 481 -25.30 -2.51 17.93
N PRO A 482 -26.48 -2.06 18.44
CA PRO A 482 -27.73 -2.79 18.27
C PRO A 482 -28.03 -3.01 16.77
N TRP A 483 -28.34 -4.23 16.39
CA TRP A 483 -28.68 -4.56 15.00
C TRP A 483 -29.82 -3.71 14.44
N THR A 484 -30.83 -3.42 15.29
CA THR A 484 -31.98 -2.55 14.91
C THR A 484 -31.54 -1.15 14.50
N ASN A 485 -30.49 -0.60 15.14
CA ASN A 485 -29.98 0.73 14.78
C ASN A 485 -29.29 0.70 13.41
N VAL A 486 -28.51 -0.33 13.14
CA VAL A 486 -27.85 -0.47 11.84
C VAL A 486 -28.90 -0.67 10.73
N MET A 487 -29.95 -1.47 10.97
CA MET A 487 -31.04 -1.63 10.01
C MET A 487 -31.80 -0.32 9.72
N ALA A 488 -31.96 0.53 10.73
CA ALA A 488 -32.54 1.87 10.52
C ALA A 488 -31.65 2.77 9.64
N LEU A 489 -30.33 2.68 9.80
CA LEU A 489 -29.38 3.40 8.93
C LEU A 489 -29.41 2.87 7.48
N VAL A 490 -29.45 1.55 7.28
CA VAL A 490 -29.60 0.93 5.95
C VAL A 490 -30.88 1.39 5.26
N GLN A 491 -32.00 1.42 5.98
CA GLN A 491 -33.28 1.88 5.43
C GLN A 491 -33.25 3.37 5.05
N LYS A 492 -32.66 4.22 5.92
CA LYS A 492 -32.51 5.65 5.65
C LYS A 492 -31.66 5.94 4.41
N ALA A 493 -30.61 5.16 4.18
CA ALA A 493 -29.74 5.33 3.03
C ALA A 493 -30.35 4.82 1.71
N GLY A 494 -31.39 3.98 1.77
CA GLY A 494 -32.11 3.48 0.61
C GLY A 494 -33.36 4.30 0.21
N SER A 495 -33.70 5.33 1.00
CA SER A 495 -34.81 6.26 0.76
C SER A 495 -34.32 7.56 0.14
#